data_5d0c15ea0884d88ff0f5d31fe683545d
#
_entry.id   5d0c15ea0884d88ff0f5d31fe683545d
#
_cell.length_a   1.000
_cell.length_b   1.000
_cell.length_c   1.000
_cell.angle_alpha   90.00
_cell.angle_beta   90.00
_cell.angle_gamma   90.00
#
_symmetry.space_group_name_H-M   'P 1'
#
loop_
_entity.id
_entity.type
_entity.pdbx_description
1 polymer ?
#
loop_
_entity_poly.entity_id
_entity_poly.type
_entity_poly.pdbx_seq_one_letter_code
_entity_poly.pdbx_strand_id
1 'polypeptide(L)'
;MIKLSKDQNVVNSFIPGDYVVYPSHGVGKIIGTENRKVEDINLELLVVRFEHERMTLRVPLSKANESGLRTLSSKVQMDEAIVTLKGKAKVKKTMWSRRAQEYETKINSGSLVSIAEVVRDLYRKDDQGEQSYSERQMYQAALERLASEFAAVDNTDKDSAVVKLEKIIDDNAEAVSYTHLTLPTNAC
;
A
#
# COMPACT_ATOMS: atom_id res chain seq x y z
N MET A 1 11.83 -38.39 -22.99
CA MET A 1 12.30 -37.20 -22.22
C MET A 1 11.25 -36.10 -22.41
N ILE A 2 10.30 -36.01 -21.50
CA ILE A 2 9.22 -35.02 -21.52
C ILE A 2 9.64 -33.89 -20.60
N LYS A 3 9.89 -32.68 -21.19
CA LYS A 3 10.12 -31.46 -20.42
C LYS A 3 8.83 -31.07 -19.73
N LEU A 4 8.78 -31.20 -18.42
CA LEU A 4 7.73 -30.58 -17.60
C LEU A 4 7.94 -29.07 -17.58
N SER A 5 7.04 -28.35 -18.23
CA SER A 5 6.89 -26.91 -18.08
C SER A 5 6.45 -26.63 -16.64
N LYS A 6 7.28 -25.92 -15.90
CA LYS A 6 6.96 -25.35 -14.59
C LYS A 6 6.14 -24.07 -14.78
N ASP A 7 4.90 -24.21 -15.14
CA ASP A 7 3.89 -23.17 -14.93
C ASP A 7 3.01 -23.61 -13.77
N GLN A 8 3.50 -23.42 -12.56
CA GLN A 8 2.65 -23.44 -11.39
C GLN A 8 1.89 -22.11 -11.37
N ASN A 9 0.78 -22.05 -12.08
CA ASN A 9 -0.30 -21.14 -11.77
C ASN A 9 -0.73 -21.46 -10.33
N VAL A 10 -0.23 -20.67 -9.38
CA VAL A 10 -0.82 -20.58 -8.05
C VAL A 10 -2.18 -19.91 -8.29
N VAL A 11 -3.18 -20.71 -8.51
CA VAL A 11 -4.58 -20.26 -8.46
C VAL A 11 -4.78 -19.83 -7.01
N ASN A 12 -4.62 -18.54 -6.75
CA ASN A 12 -5.05 -17.96 -5.49
C ASN A 12 -6.53 -18.29 -5.36
N SER A 13 -6.87 -19.22 -4.46
CA SER A 13 -8.25 -19.56 -4.19
C SER A 13 -8.89 -18.39 -3.45
N PHE A 14 -9.52 -17.49 -4.22
CA PHE A 14 -10.27 -16.38 -3.68
C PHE A 14 -11.57 -16.89 -3.08
N ILE A 15 -11.67 -16.86 -1.76
CA ILE A 15 -12.82 -17.37 -1.01
C ILE A 15 -13.73 -16.19 -0.63
N PRO A 16 -15.05 -16.31 -0.77
CA PRO A 16 -15.98 -15.29 -0.28
C PRO A 16 -15.76 -15.00 1.20
N GLY A 17 -15.65 -13.72 1.54
CA GLY A 17 -15.36 -13.25 2.89
C GLY A 17 -13.90 -12.84 3.11
N ASP A 18 -12.98 -13.27 2.26
CA ASP A 18 -11.57 -12.87 2.35
C ASP A 18 -11.34 -11.43 1.88
N TYR A 19 -10.28 -10.83 2.41
CA TYR A 19 -9.80 -9.54 1.95
C TYR A 19 -8.75 -9.70 0.84
N VAL A 20 -8.83 -8.82 -0.14
CA VAL A 20 -7.89 -8.76 -1.26
C VAL A 20 -7.45 -7.33 -1.48
N VAL A 21 -6.31 -7.17 -2.13
CA VAL A 21 -5.78 -5.86 -2.50
C VAL A 21 -5.80 -5.71 -4.01
N TYR A 22 -6.45 -4.65 -4.47
CA TYR A 22 -6.42 -4.24 -5.87
C TYR A 22 -5.52 -3.01 -6.01
N PRO A 23 -4.57 -3.00 -6.95
CA PRO A 23 -3.54 -1.94 -7.02
C PRO A 23 -4.10 -0.52 -7.04
N SER A 24 -5.18 -0.28 -7.80
CA SER A 24 -5.76 1.06 -7.94
C SER A 24 -6.72 1.46 -6.82
N HIS A 25 -7.33 0.49 -6.11
CA HIS A 25 -8.42 0.74 -5.16
C HIS A 25 -8.08 0.35 -3.71
N GLY A 26 -6.95 -0.34 -3.49
CA GLY A 26 -6.53 -0.78 -2.16
C GLY A 26 -7.28 -2.03 -1.68
N VAL A 27 -7.60 -2.09 -0.39
CA VAL A 27 -8.20 -3.27 0.26
C VAL A 27 -9.69 -3.36 -0.04
N GLY A 28 -10.12 -4.51 -0.55
CA GLY A 28 -11.52 -4.86 -0.76
C GLY A 28 -11.87 -6.21 -0.15
N LYS A 29 -13.16 -6.45 0.08
CA LYS A 29 -13.67 -7.71 0.58
C LYS A 29 -14.39 -8.48 -0.54
N ILE A 30 -14.07 -9.75 -0.67
CA ILE A 30 -14.76 -10.64 -1.61
C ILE A 30 -16.15 -10.94 -1.07
N ILE A 31 -17.17 -10.57 -1.85
CA ILE A 31 -18.56 -10.88 -1.50
C ILE A 31 -18.95 -12.25 -2.01
N GLY A 32 -18.48 -12.61 -3.21
CA GLY A 32 -18.80 -13.88 -3.85
C GLY A 32 -18.36 -13.93 -5.29
N THR A 33 -18.84 -14.92 -6.00
CA THR A 33 -18.67 -15.09 -7.44
C THR A 33 -20.01 -15.03 -8.15
N GLU A 34 -20.05 -14.37 -9.29
CA GLU A 34 -21.24 -14.29 -10.16
C GLU A 34 -20.91 -14.91 -11.52
N ASN A 35 -21.80 -15.78 -12.02
CA ASN A 35 -21.70 -16.28 -13.39
C ASN A 35 -22.52 -15.37 -14.32
N ARG A 36 -21.88 -14.78 -15.29
CA ARG A 36 -22.50 -13.91 -16.28
C ARG A 36 -22.27 -14.46 -17.69
N LYS A 37 -23.35 -14.64 -18.42
CA LYS A 37 -23.27 -14.98 -19.83
C LYS A 37 -23.20 -13.68 -20.65
N VAL A 38 -22.10 -13.50 -21.37
CA VAL A 38 -21.91 -12.38 -22.31
C VAL A 38 -21.74 -13.00 -23.69
N GLU A 39 -22.72 -12.74 -24.56
CA GLU A 39 -22.84 -13.41 -25.86
C GLU A 39 -22.93 -14.95 -25.65
N ASP A 40 -21.98 -15.73 -26.15
CA ASP A 40 -21.95 -17.20 -25.97
C ASP A 40 -20.88 -17.65 -24.95
N ILE A 41 -20.27 -16.73 -24.21
CA ILE A 41 -19.20 -17.02 -23.25
C ILE A 41 -19.73 -16.91 -21.82
N ASN A 42 -19.60 -17.98 -21.05
CA ASN A 42 -19.84 -17.94 -19.60
C ASN A 42 -18.62 -17.38 -18.89
N LEU A 43 -18.79 -16.22 -18.26
CA LEU A 43 -17.74 -15.57 -17.48
C LEU A 43 -18.04 -15.71 -15.99
N GLU A 44 -17.10 -16.29 -15.27
CA GLU A 44 -17.11 -16.30 -13.81
C GLU A 44 -16.45 -15.01 -13.31
N LEU A 45 -17.21 -14.20 -12.58
CA LEU A 45 -16.80 -12.89 -12.10
C LEU A 45 -16.63 -12.93 -10.58
N LEU A 46 -15.46 -12.50 -10.11
CA LEU A 46 -15.23 -12.26 -8.71
C LEU A 46 -15.81 -10.88 -8.33
N VAL A 47 -16.67 -10.86 -7.31
CA VAL A 47 -17.30 -9.63 -6.82
C VAL A 47 -16.54 -9.13 -5.60
N VAL A 48 -15.88 -8.00 -5.74
CA VAL A 48 -15.08 -7.36 -4.68
C VAL A 48 -15.71 -6.04 -4.29
N ARG A 49 -15.99 -5.84 -3.01
CA ARG A 49 -16.51 -4.60 -2.47
C ARG A 49 -15.42 -3.81 -1.78
N PHE A 50 -15.27 -2.56 -2.18
CA PHE A 50 -14.39 -1.58 -1.56
C PHE A 50 -15.23 -0.65 -0.69
N GLU A 51 -15.12 -0.80 0.63
CA GLU A 51 -15.95 -0.04 1.58
C GLU A 51 -15.61 1.44 1.57
N HIS A 52 -14.32 1.77 1.43
CA HIS A 52 -13.85 3.15 1.42
C HIS A 52 -14.41 3.96 0.24
N GLU A 53 -14.36 3.38 -0.95
CA GLU A 53 -14.86 4.03 -2.17
C GLU A 53 -16.37 3.78 -2.41
N ARG A 54 -17.02 3.00 -1.54
CA ARG A 54 -18.41 2.55 -1.67
C ARG A 54 -18.71 1.92 -3.04
N MET A 55 -17.70 1.26 -3.59
CA MET A 55 -17.73 0.69 -4.93
C MET A 55 -17.70 -0.83 -4.89
N THR A 56 -18.34 -1.45 -5.88
CA THR A 56 -18.26 -2.90 -6.10
C THR A 56 -17.68 -3.14 -7.48
N LEU A 57 -16.55 -3.85 -7.52
CA LEU A 57 -15.86 -4.22 -8.75
C LEU A 57 -16.15 -5.68 -9.08
N ARG A 58 -16.37 -5.96 -10.36
CA ARG A 58 -16.52 -7.31 -10.89
C ARG A 58 -15.34 -7.62 -11.78
N VAL A 59 -14.52 -8.55 -11.36
CA VAL A 59 -13.28 -8.94 -12.06
C VAL A 59 -13.46 -10.35 -12.60
N PRO A 60 -13.25 -10.59 -13.90
CA PRO A 60 -13.24 -11.95 -14.44
C PRO A 60 -12.17 -12.79 -13.74
N LEU A 61 -12.55 -13.99 -13.25
CA LEU A 61 -11.64 -14.85 -12.50
C LEU A 61 -10.40 -15.22 -13.32
N SER A 62 -10.57 -15.39 -14.63
CA SER A 62 -9.48 -15.65 -15.58
C SER A 62 -8.46 -14.52 -15.67
N LYS A 63 -8.87 -13.25 -15.39
CA LYS A 63 -8.02 -12.06 -15.44
C LYS A 63 -7.66 -11.50 -14.07
N ALA A 64 -8.06 -12.15 -13.00
CA ALA A 64 -7.82 -11.66 -11.64
C ALA A 64 -6.32 -11.46 -11.37
N ASN A 65 -5.48 -12.41 -11.75
CA ASN A 65 -4.03 -12.32 -11.59
C ASN A 65 -3.40 -11.26 -12.51
N GLU A 66 -3.86 -11.13 -13.76
CA GLU A 66 -3.37 -10.14 -14.71
C GLU A 66 -3.73 -8.71 -14.28
N SER A 67 -4.87 -8.54 -13.62
CA SER A 67 -5.30 -7.24 -13.07
C SER A 67 -4.52 -6.81 -11.82
N GLY A 68 -3.60 -7.64 -11.33
CA GLY A 68 -2.80 -7.37 -10.15
C GLY A 68 -3.54 -7.59 -8.82
N LEU A 69 -4.69 -8.25 -8.85
CA LEU A 69 -5.41 -8.63 -7.64
C LEU A 69 -4.55 -9.61 -6.83
N ARG A 70 -4.32 -9.31 -5.57
CA ARG A 70 -3.53 -10.14 -4.65
C ARG A 70 -4.23 -10.31 -3.31
N THR A 71 -3.83 -11.33 -2.58
CA THR A 71 -4.20 -11.48 -1.17
C THR A 71 -3.54 -10.41 -0.29
N LEU A 72 -4.00 -10.28 0.95
CA LEU A 72 -3.35 -9.41 1.93
C LEU A 72 -1.88 -9.77 2.11
N SER A 73 -1.07 -8.77 2.42
CA SER A 73 0.34 -8.97 2.75
C SER A 73 0.51 -9.82 4.01
N SER A 74 1.59 -10.60 4.03
CA SER A 74 1.99 -11.35 5.22
C SER A 74 2.52 -10.41 6.32
N LYS A 75 2.59 -10.90 7.56
CA LYS A 75 3.22 -10.13 8.66
C LYS A 75 4.66 -9.75 8.36
N VAL A 76 5.41 -10.60 7.66
CA VAL A 76 6.79 -10.30 7.26
C VAL A 76 6.84 -9.08 6.32
N GLN A 77 5.96 -9.03 5.32
CA GLN A 77 5.88 -7.88 4.42
C GLN A 77 5.42 -6.60 5.14
N MET A 78 4.56 -6.74 6.16
CA MET A 78 4.18 -5.64 7.04
C MET A 78 5.37 -5.11 7.83
N ASP A 79 6.17 -5.99 8.41
CA ASP A 79 7.38 -5.61 9.15
C ASP A 79 8.40 -4.92 8.25
N GLU A 80 8.57 -5.37 7.01
CA GLU A 80 9.39 -4.71 6.00
C GLU A 80 8.89 -3.30 5.67
N ALA A 81 7.58 -3.11 5.57
CA ALA A 81 6.98 -1.80 5.35
C ALA A 81 7.21 -0.88 6.57
N ILE A 82 7.09 -1.39 7.79
CA ILE A 82 7.39 -0.64 9.03
C ILE A 82 8.87 -0.25 9.09
N VAL A 83 9.78 -1.15 8.74
CA VAL A 83 11.22 -0.84 8.65
C VAL A 83 11.46 0.26 7.61
N THR A 84 10.77 0.22 6.50
CA THR A 84 10.84 1.25 5.45
C THR A 84 10.34 2.61 5.96
N LEU A 85 9.25 2.64 6.72
CA LEU A 85 8.72 3.86 7.35
C LEU A 85 9.73 4.49 8.32
N LYS A 86 10.46 3.66 9.07
CA LYS A 86 11.52 4.10 9.98
C LYS A 86 12.80 4.55 9.29
N GLY A 87 12.89 4.38 7.98
CA GLY A 87 14.05 4.84 7.21
C GLY A 87 14.09 6.35 7.01
N LYS A 88 15.25 6.87 6.57
CA LYS A 88 15.37 8.28 6.16
C LYS A 88 14.58 8.54 4.89
N ALA A 89 13.88 9.69 4.84
CA ALA A 89 13.22 10.14 3.62
C ALA A 89 14.22 10.31 2.47
N LYS A 90 13.88 9.76 1.31
CA LYS A 90 14.72 9.82 0.10
C LYS A 90 14.07 10.72 -0.95
N VAL A 91 13.91 12.00 -0.61
CA VAL A 91 13.28 12.97 -1.50
C VAL A 91 14.25 13.36 -2.61
N LYS A 92 13.91 13.05 -3.86
CA LYS A 92 14.69 13.46 -5.03
C LYS A 92 14.58 14.98 -5.24
N LYS A 93 15.71 15.63 -5.58
CA LYS A 93 15.75 17.06 -5.93
C LYS A 93 15.26 17.29 -7.38
N THR A 94 14.06 16.84 -7.69
CA THR A 94 13.41 17.02 -9.01
C THR A 94 12.15 17.85 -8.85
N MET A 95 11.61 18.36 -9.97
CA MET A 95 10.36 19.12 -9.98
C MET A 95 9.22 18.30 -9.38
N TRP A 96 8.31 18.95 -8.67
CA TRP A 96 7.19 18.28 -8.00
C TRP A 96 6.35 17.42 -8.95
N SER A 97 6.03 17.92 -10.14
CA SER A 97 5.23 17.18 -11.13
C SER A 97 5.82 15.79 -11.45
N ARG A 98 7.15 15.70 -11.58
CA ARG A 98 7.83 14.44 -11.84
C ARG A 98 7.84 13.53 -10.61
N ARG A 99 8.06 14.09 -9.42
CA ARG A 99 7.97 13.33 -8.16
C ARG A 99 6.57 12.81 -7.92
N ALA A 100 5.55 13.64 -8.14
CA ALA A 100 4.14 13.26 -8.00
C ALA A 100 3.79 12.05 -8.87
N GLN A 101 4.25 12.04 -10.11
CA GLN A 101 4.04 10.92 -11.02
C GLN A 101 4.73 9.64 -10.56
N GLU A 102 5.96 9.74 -10.03
CA GLU A 102 6.66 8.59 -9.43
C GLU A 102 5.93 8.08 -8.19
N TYR A 103 5.43 8.96 -7.32
CA TYR A 103 4.68 8.59 -6.13
C TYR A 103 3.33 7.95 -6.48
N GLU A 104 2.62 8.49 -7.44
CA GLU A 104 1.36 7.91 -7.94
C GLU A 104 1.59 6.50 -8.49
N THR A 105 2.64 6.29 -9.26
CA THR A 105 3.04 4.98 -9.76
C THR A 105 3.31 4.00 -8.62
N LYS A 106 4.00 4.43 -7.56
CA LYS A 106 4.27 3.62 -6.37
C LYS A 106 2.98 3.27 -5.61
N ILE A 107 2.08 4.22 -5.43
CA ILE A 107 0.79 4.00 -4.77
C ILE A 107 -0.06 3.00 -5.56
N ASN A 108 -0.07 3.12 -6.89
CA ASN A 108 -0.84 2.25 -7.78
C ASN A 108 -0.15 0.91 -8.09
N SER A 109 1.08 0.70 -7.65
CA SER A 109 1.78 -0.59 -7.80
C SER A 109 1.19 -1.71 -6.94
N GLY A 110 0.44 -1.35 -5.90
CA GLY A 110 -0.09 -2.31 -4.92
C GLY A 110 0.96 -2.92 -3.98
N SER A 111 2.22 -2.50 -4.08
CA SER A 111 3.28 -2.95 -3.17
C SER A 111 3.25 -2.17 -1.86
N LEU A 112 3.11 -2.88 -0.75
CA LEU A 112 3.05 -2.27 0.58
C LEU A 112 4.32 -1.47 0.92
N VAL A 113 5.49 -2.00 0.58
CA VAL A 113 6.78 -1.34 0.79
C VAL A 113 6.89 -0.06 -0.05
N SER A 114 6.42 -0.09 -1.30
CA SER A 114 6.43 1.11 -2.17
C SER A 114 5.50 2.20 -1.64
N ILE A 115 4.35 1.83 -1.10
CA ILE A 115 3.42 2.79 -0.46
C ILE A 115 4.06 3.37 0.82
N ALA A 116 4.72 2.54 1.63
CA ALA A 116 5.43 2.98 2.83
C ALA A 116 6.57 3.98 2.50
N GLU A 117 7.27 3.79 1.38
CA GLU A 117 8.26 4.76 0.89
C GLU A 117 7.64 6.12 0.60
N VAL A 118 6.46 6.16 -0.04
CA VAL A 118 5.75 7.42 -0.34
C VAL A 118 5.33 8.12 0.95
N VAL A 119 4.77 7.38 1.89
CA VAL A 119 4.37 7.93 3.21
C VAL A 119 5.57 8.52 3.92
N ARG A 120 6.69 7.79 4.00
CA ARG A 120 7.95 8.25 4.60
C ARG A 120 8.49 9.52 3.93
N ASP A 121 8.52 9.53 2.60
CA ASP A 121 9.14 10.61 1.84
C ASP A 121 8.29 11.90 1.85
N LEU A 122 6.99 11.78 1.99
CA LEU A 122 6.05 12.90 2.06
C LEU A 122 5.71 13.34 3.49
N TYR A 123 6.09 12.55 4.50
CA TYR A 123 5.85 12.94 5.89
C TYR A 123 6.60 14.24 6.23
N ARG A 124 5.91 15.18 6.88
CA ARG A 124 6.47 16.44 7.41
C ARG A 124 6.01 16.65 8.83
N LYS A 125 6.92 17.02 9.71
CA LYS A 125 6.56 17.57 11.02
C LYS A 125 6.04 18.99 10.87
N ASP A 126 5.23 19.42 11.81
CA ASP A 126 4.63 20.77 11.83
C ASP A 126 5.67 21.90 11.81
N ASP A 127 6.90 21.64 12.24
CA ASP A 127 8.03 22.58 12.27
C ASP A 127 8.82 22.70 10.96
N GLN A 128 8.56 21.82 9.98
CA GLN A 128 9.35 21.75 8.72
C GLN A 128 8.77 22.57 7.56
N GLY A 129 7.83 23.45 7.82
CA GLY A 129 7.17 24.27 6.81
C GLY A 129 5.92 23.63 6.18
N GLU A 130 5.09 24.45 5.58
CA GLU A 130 3.81 24.02 5.02
C GLU A 130 4.01 23.10 3.80
N GLN A 131 3.36 21.93 3.84
CA GLN A 131 3.20 21.12 2.66
C GLN A 131 2.27 21.80 1.66
N SER A 132 2.58 21.67 0.37
CA SER A 132 1.61 22.05 -0.64
C SER A 132 0.35 21.18 -0.55
N TYR A 133 -0.77 21.71 -1.00
CA TYR A 133 -2.05 21.00 -1.00
C TYR A 133 -1.93 19.62 -1.70
N SER A 134 -1.27 19.57 -2.84
CA SER A 134 -1.07 18.33 -3.60
C SER A 134 -0.16 17.32 -2.91
N GLU A 135 0.88 17.76 -2.17
CA GLU A 135 1.70 16.87 -1.36
C GLU A 135 0.90 16.25 -0.22
N ARG A 136 0.08 17.05 0.46
CA ARG A 136 -0.80 16.59 1.54
C ARG A 136 -1.84 15.59 1.05
N GLN A 137 -2.47 15.85 -0.09
CA GLN A 137 -3.43 14.92 -0.70
C GLN A 137 -2.80 13.56 -1.02
N MET A 138 -1.60 13.57 -1.59
CA MET A 138 -0.87 12.37 -1.94
C MET A 138 -0.39 11.59 -0.70
N TYR A 139 0.07 12.30 0.32
CA TYR A 139 0.41 11.71 1.62
C TYR A 139 -0.79 11.01 2.25
N GLN A 140 -1.94 11.67 2.32
CA GLN A 140 -3.16 11.09 2.88
C GLN A 140 -3.62 9.86 2.10
N ALA A 141 -3.62 9.91 0.78
CA ALA A 141 -3.99 8.78 -0.06
C ALA A 141 -3.08 7.56 0.16
N ALA A 142 -1.76 7.79 0.29
CA ALA A 142 -0.80 6.72 0.57
C ALA A 142 -0.98 6.16 1.99
N LEU A 143 -1.12 7.03 2.99
CA LEU A 143 -1.32 6.63 4.39
C LEU A 143 -2.61 5.83 4.57
N GLU A 144 -3.70 6.25 3.95
CA GLU A 144 -4.98 5.54 4.01
C GLU A 144 -4.91 4.14 3.41
N ARG A 145 -4.21 3.98 2.29
CA ARG A 145 -4.01 2.66 1.68
C ARG A 145 -3.18 1.75 2.57
N LEU A 146 -2.07 2.28 3.10
CA LEU A 146 -1.21 1.55 4.02
C LEU A 146 -1.96 1.14 5.30
N ALA A 147 -2.71 2.07 5.89
CA ALA A 147 -3.50 1.84 7.10
C ALA A 147 -4.63 0.84 6.88
N SER A 148 -5.29 0.86 5.71
CA SER A 148 -6.35 -0.09 5.39
C SER A 148 -5.84 -1.52 5.31
N GLU A 149 -4.67 -1.73 4.71
CA GLU A 149 -4.06 -3.07 4.64
C GLU A 149 -3.54 -3.50 6.02
N PHE A 150 -2.93 -2.57 6.76
CA PHE A 150 -2.46 -2.82 8.14
C PHE A 150 -3.62 -3.23 9.04
N ALA A 151 -4.74 -2.50 8.99
CA ALA A 151 -5.94 -2.80 9.75
C ALA A 151 -6.53 -4.18 9.40
N ALA A 152 -6.55 -4.54 8.12
CA ALA A 152 -7.05 -5.83 7.66
C ALA A 152 -6.17 -7.01 8.12
N VAL A 153 -4.84 -6.83 8.17
CA VAL A 153 -3.89 -7.86 8.62
C VAL A 153 -3.93 -8.03 10.13
N ASP A 154 -4.00 -6.92 10.88
CA ASP A 154 -4.01 -6.93 12.35
C ASP A 154 -5.43 -7.11 12.95
N ASN A 155 -6.46 -7.17 12.13
CA ASN A 155 -7.88 -7.19 12.56
C ASN A 155 -8.22 -6.01 13.50
N THR A 156 -7.72 -4.84 13.19
CA THR A 156 -8.01 -3.58 13.88
C THR A 156 -8.82 -2.65 13.01
N ASP A 157 -9.34 -1.56 13.57
CA ASP A 157 -9.98 -0.52 12.78
C ASP A 157 -8.94 0.37 12.08
N LYS A 158 -9.36 0.99 10.98
CA LYS A 158 -8.51 1.82 10.12
C LYS A 158 -7.94 3.03 10.87
N ASP A 159 -8.76 3.69 11.71
CA ASP A 159 -8.34 4.89 12.45
C ASP A 159 -7.25 4.57 13.46
N SER A 160 -7.38 3.45 14.19
CA SER A 160 -6.32 2.96 15.07
C SER A 160 -5.03 2.61 14.32
N ALA A 161 -5.15 2.07 13.10
CA ALA A 161 -4.00 1.77 12.26
C ALA A 161 -3.29 3.06 11.80
N VAL A 162 -4.03 4.09 11.41
CA VAL A 162 -3.47 5.41 11.06
C VAL A 162 -2.67 5.98 12.22
N VAL A 163 -3.25 6.03 13.42
CA VAL A 163 -2.59 6.56 14.62
C VAL A 163 -1.31 5.79 14.95
N LYS A 164 -1.33 4.46 14.82
CA LYS A 164 -0.12 3.63 15.03
C LYS A 164 0.97 3.94 14.02
N LEU A 165 0.62 4.08 12.74
CA LEU A 165 1.58 4.37 11.68
C LEU A 165 2.18 5.77 11.83
N GLU A 166 1.37 6.77 12.12
CA GLU A 166 1.84 8.15 12.37
C GLU A 166 2.79 8.19 13.57
N LYS A 167 2.44 7.51 14.66
CA LYS A 167 3.32 7.42 15.83
C LYS A 167 4.68 6.78 15.49
N ILE A 168 4.69 5.71 14.69
CA ILE A 168 5.94 5.05 14.26
C ILE A 168 6.83 6.02 13.47
N ILE A 169 6.23 6.86 12.64
CA ILE A 169 6.94 7.85 11.82
C ILE A 169 7.48 8.98 12.71
N ASP A 170 6.66 9.47 13.63
CA ASP A 170 7.04 10.54 14.58
C ASP A 170 8.19 10.15 15.47
N ASP A 171 8.10 8.99 16.13
CA ASP A 171 9.13 8.47 17.02
C ASP A 171 10.49 8.33 16.28
N ASN A 172 10.46 7.95 15.01
CA ASN A 172 11.66 7.84 14.20
C ASN A 172 12.22 9.21 13.79
N ALA A 173 11.36 10.17 13.48
CA ALA A 173 11.79 11.53 13.12
C ALA A 173 12.47 12.23 14.29
N GLU A 174 12.08 11.93 15.54
CA GLU A 174 12.76 12.41 16.76
C GLU A 174 14.12 11.75 16.97
N ALA A 175 14.22 10.44 16.78
CA ALA A 175 15.48 9.71 16.91
C ALA A 175 16.54 10.19 15.92
N VAL A 176 16.16 10.53 14.69
CA VAL A 176 17.08 11.08 13.67
C VAL A 176 17.54 12.50 14.00
N SER A 177 16.69 13.32 14.63
CA SER A 177 17.04 14.66 15.09
C SER A 177 18.08 14.65 16.21
N TYR A 178 18.01 13.69 17.13
CA TYR A 178 18.94 13.56 18.25
C TYR A 178 20.35 13.12 17.84
N THR A 179 20.50 12.34 16.77
CA THR A 179 21.82 11.89 16.29
C THR A 179 22.64 13.00 15.63
N HIS A 180 22.05 14.14 15.30
CA HIS A 180 22.75 15.28 14.71
C HIS A 180 23.39 16.23 15.76
N LEU A 181 23.09 16.05 17.05
CA LEU A 181 23.58 16.93 18.14
C LEU A 181 24.83 16.43 18.88
N THR A 182 25.34 15.24 18.56
CA THR A 182 26.60 14.76 19.12
C THR A 182 27.73 14.87 18.10
N LEU A 183 28.19 16.09 17.84
CA LEU A 183 29.53 16.31 17.35
C LEU A 183 30.50 16.21 18.55
N PRO A 184 31.51 15.33 18.50
CA PRO A 184 32.56 15.41 19.52
C PRO A 184 33.34 16.72 19.34
N THR A 185 33.26 17.60 20.32
CA THR A 185 34.22 18.67 20.51
C THR A 185 35.57 18.00 20.80
N ASN A 186 36.37 17.79 19.76
CA ASN A 186 37.79 17.63 19.96
C ASN A 186 38.36 18.98 20.37
N ALA A 187 38.44 19.23 21.65
CA ALA A 187 39.31 20.23 22.20
C ALA A 187 40.73 19.62 22.27
N CYS A 188 41.65 20.22 21.60
CA CYS A 188 43.09 20.03 21.84
C CYS A 188 43.45 20.28 23.27
#